data_12b94cc5c53314c4ee9ef9142bf16133
#
_entry.id   12b94cc5c53314c4ee9ef9142bf16133
#
_cell.length_a   1.000
_cell.length_b   1.000
_cell.length_c   1.000
_cell.angle_alpha   90.00
_cell.angle_beta   90.00
_cell.angle_gamma   90.00
#
_symmetry.space_group_name_H-M   'P 1'
#
loop_
_entity.id
_entity.type
_entity.pdbx_description
1 polymer ?
#
loop_
_entity_poly.entity_id
_entity_poly.type
_entity_poly.pdbx_seq_one_letter_code
_entity_poly.pdbx_strand_id
1 'polypeptide(L)'
;MRRIVLLGSTGSIGTQTLDVIGSRRDRFDVVALAASGGNIELLVEQVKRFRPAYVALARTERAADMARELAAFGVGAPQLLTGPGAATELAALDCDVVVNAITGAAGLEPTLAALGAGRTLALANKESLVIGGRLVTDLAAPEQLVAVDSEHSAFAQALRGGRRHEVARLILTASGGPFRGCSRAGLVDVTPEEAMAHPTWKMGRVITI
;
A
#
# COMPACT_ATOMS: atom_id res chain seq x y z
N MET A 1 -5.48 21.69 -0.57
CA MET A 1 -4.86 20.57 -1.30
C MET A 1 -4.44 19.54 -0.25
N ARG A 2 -4.82 18.27 -0.41
CA ARG A 2 -4.45 17.22 0.58
C ARG A 2 -3.03 16.73 0.32
N ARG A 3 -2.23 16.66 1.35
CA ARG A 3 -0.83 16.21 1.34
C ARG A 3 -0.78 14.70 1.52
N ILE A 4 -0.18 13.99 0.57
CA ILE A 4 -0.19 12.52 0.48
C ILE A 4 1.21 11.97 0.66
N VAL A 5 1.35 10.96 1.52
CA VAL A 5 2.49 10.05 1.57
C VAL A 5 2.05 8.73 0.93
N LEU A 6 2.77 8.26 -0.08
CA LEU A 6 2.47 7.00 -0.76
C LEU A 6 3.56 5.98 -0.52
N LEU A 7 3.22 4.90 0.15
CA LEU A 7 4.09 3.77 0.44
C LEU A 7 3.80 2.63 -0.53
N GLY A 8 4.84 2.12 -1.20
CA GLY A 8 4.71 1.13 -2.26
C GLY A 8 4.37 1.73 -3.63
N SER A 9 4.91 2.90 -3.97
CA SER A 9 4.55 3.71 -5.13
C SER A 9 4.76 3.02 -6.48
N THR A 10 5.74 2.12 -6.59
CA THR A 10 6.04 1.37 -7.83
C THR A 10 5.25 0.07 -7.99
N GLY A 11 4.45 -0.29 -7.00
CA GLY A 11 3.53 -1.43 -7.08
C GLY A 11 2.24 -1.11 -7.86
N SER A 12 1.42 -2.14 -8.11
CA SER A 12 0.18 -2.01 -8.89
C SER A 12 -0.77 -0.96 -8.29
N ILE A 13 -1.04 -0.99 -6.98
CA ILE A 13 -1.92 -0.02 -6.32
C ILE A 13 -1.25 1.36 -6.26
N GLY A 14 0.08 1.38 -6.04
CA GLY A 14 0.83 2.63 -6.00
C GLY A 14 0.77 3.41 -7.30
N THR A 15 0.97 2.74 -8.44
CA THR A 15 0.88 3.37 -9.77
C THR A 15 -0.53 3.89 -10.05
N GLN A 16 -1.56 3.10 -9.76
CA GLN A 16 -2.96 3.51 -9.90
C GLN A 16 -3.31 4.70 -8.98
N THR A 17 -2.78 4.72 -7.76
CA THR A 17 -2.93 5.86 -6.85
C THR A 17 -2.34 7.13 -7.46
N LEU A 18 -1.13 7.04 -8.04
CA LEU A 18 -0.50 8.18 -8.71
C LEU A 18 -1.24 8.62 -9.97
N ASP A 19 -1.92 7.73 -10.68
CA ASP A 19 -2.76 8.10 -11.83
C ASP A 19 -3.99 8.89 -11.37
N VAL A 20 -4.64 8.48 -10.30
CA VAL A 20 -5.75 9.23 -9.68
C VAL A 20 -5.28 10.61 -9.21
N ILE A 21 -4.15 10.68 -8.48
CA ILE A 21 -3.57 11.94 -8.02
C ILE A 21 -3.18 12.82 -9.21
N GLY A 22 -2.58 12.24 -10.24
CA GLY A 22 -2.16 12.93 -11.45
C GLY A 22 -3.33 13.58 -12.22
N SER A 23 -4.51 12.99 -12.18
CA SER A 23 -5.74 13.53 -12.78
C SER A 23 -6.41 14.63 -11.94
N ARG A 24 -5.98 14.84 -10.69
CA ARG A 24 -6.57 15.77 -9.71
C ARG A 24 -5.51 16.55 -8.93
N ARG A 25 -4.54 17.07 -9.66
CA ARG A 25 -3.42 17.86 -9.08
C ARG A 25 -3.88 19.12 -8.33
N ASP A 26 -5.04 19.62 -8.63
CA ASP A 26 -5.70 20.71 -7.91
C ASP A 26 -6.11 20.31 -6.47
N ARG A 27 -6.26 19.02 -6.20
CA ARG A 27 -6.74 18.49 -4.92
C ARG A 27 -5.69 17.82 -4.07
N PHE A 28 -4.62 17.28 -4.70
CA PHE A 28 -3.63 16.42 -4.04
C PHE A 28 -2.20 16.90 -4.32
N ASP A 29 -1.37 16.81 -3.29
CA ASP A 29 0.07 17.03 -3.33
C ASP A 29 0.81 15.80 -2.79
N VAL A 30 1.80 15.30 -3.53
CA VAL A 30 2.60 14.15 -3.11
C VAL A 30 3.81 14.61 -2.32
N VAL A 31 3.78 14.45 -1.01
CA VAL A 31 4.85 14.84 -0.09
C VAL A 31 6.01 13.84 -0.13
N ALA A 32 5.68 12.55 -0.20
CA ALA A 32 6.68 11.49 -0.13
C ALA A 32 6.26 10.26 -0.94
N LEU A 33 7.27 9.56 -1.50
CA LEU A 33 7.14 8.29 -2.18
C LEU A 33 8.06 7.25 -1.53
N ALA A 34 7.55 6.06 -1.23
CA ALA A 34 8.36 4.93 -0.81
C ALA A 34 8.24 3.76 -1.79
N ALA A 35 9.36 3.10 -2.06
CA ALA A 35 9.44 1.89 -2.87
C ALA A 35 10.43 0.88 -2.30
N SER A 36 10.31 -0.38 -2.73
CA SER A 36 11.28 -1.42 -2.35
C SER A 36 12.65 -1.24 -2.99
N GLY A 37 12.72 -0.62 -4.17
CA GLY A 37 13.93 -0.51 -4.99
C GLY A 37 14.03 -1.56 -6.11
N GLY A 38 12.96 -2.29 -6.38
CA GLY A 38 12.92 -3.26 -7.49
C GLY A 38 12.86 -2.60 -8.88
N ASN A 39 12.34 -1.37 -8.95
CA ASN A 39 12.22 -0.60 -10.19
C ASN A 39 12.57 0.87 -9.92
N ILE A 40 13.86 1.18 -10.02
CA ILE A 40 14.41 2.54 -9.79
C ILE A 40 13.95 3.48 -10.90
N GLU A 41 13.94 3.05 -12.13
CA GLU A 41 13.57 3.84 -13.29
C GLU A 41 12.15 4.40 -13.15
N LEU A 42 11.19 3.55 -12.78
CA LEU A 42 9.83 3.97 -12.51
C LEU A 42 9.74 4.94 -11.32
N LEU A 43 10.50 4.69 -10.25
CA LEU A 43 10.52 5.60 -9.10
C LEU A 43 11.05 6.98 -9.49
N VAL A 44 12.10 7.05 -10.30
CA VAL A 44 12.66 8.30 -10.83
C VAL A 44 11.63 9.04 -11.69
N GLU A 45 10.91 8.34 -12.56
CA GLU A 45 9.81 8.93 -13.34
C GLU A 45 8.71 9.51 -12.44
N GLN A 46 8.34 8.79 -11.39
CA GLN A 46 7.38 9.27 -10.39
C GLN A 46 7.90 10.54 -9.68
N VAL A 47 9.17 10.57 -9.29
CA VAL A 47 9.82 11.76 -8.70
C VAL A 47 9.82 12.93 -9.67
N LYS A 48 10.15 12.73 -10.95
CA LYS A 48 10.08 13.77 -11.99
C LYS A 48 8.69 14.36 -12.12
N ARG A 49 7.68 13.48 -12.12
CA ARG A 49 6.28 13.85 -12.32
C ARG A 49 5.67 14.56 -11.11
N PHE A 50 5.93 14.08 -9.90
CA PHE A 50 5.24 14.53 -8.69
C PHE A 50 6.05 15.44 -7.78
N ARG A 51 7.38 15.50 -7.95
CA ARG A 51 8.28 16.37 -7.19
C ARG A 51 8.10 16.26 -5.67
N PRO A 52 8.11 15.06 -5.08
CA PRO A 52 7.97 14.90 -3.65
C PRO A 52 9.16 15.52 -2.90
N ALA A 53 8.95 15.90 -1.64
CA ALA A 53 10.04 16.37 -0.79
C ALA A 53 10.91 15.20 -0.26
N TYR A 54 10.34 14.00 -0.15
CA TYR A 54 11.02 12.83 0.39
C TYR A 54 10.84 11.61 -0.52
N VAL A 55 11.89 10.80 -0.58
CA VAL A 55 11.87 9.48 -1.23
C VAL A 55 12.44 8.45 -0.27
N ALA A 56 11.79 7.30 -0.11
CA ALA A 56 12.30 6.20 0.68
C ALA A 56 12.55 4.95 -0.17
N LEU A 57 13.67 4.28 0.11
CA LEU A 57 14.08 3.06 -0.56
C LEU A 57 14.41 1.98 0.49
N ALA A 58 13.66 0.87 0.46
CA ALA A 58 13.87 -0.19 1.46
C ALA A 58 15.18 -0.95 1.23
N ARG A 59 15.58 -1.17 -0.03
CA ARG A 59 16.82 -1.87 -0.39
C ARG A 59 18.01 -0.93 -0.37
N THR A 60 18.87 -1.08 0.64
CA THR A 60 20.06 -0.24 0.81
C THR A 60 21.11 -0.43 -0.29
N GLU A 61 21.18 -1.61 -0.90
CA GLU A 61 22.09 -1.90 -2.02
C GLU A 61 21.79 -1.08 -3.27
N ARG A 62 20.56 -0.54 -3.40
CA ARG A 62 20.17 0.34 -4.50
C ARG A 62 20.23 1.82 -4.15
N ALA A 63 20.67 2.16 -2.93
CA ALA A 63 20.71 3.53 -2.44
C ALA A 63 21.64 4.43 -3.27
N ALA A 64 22.82 3.93 -3.66
CA ALA A 64 23.78 4.69 -4.47
C ALA A 64 23.24 5.00 -5.87
N ASP A 65 22.53 4.05 -6.49
CA ASP A 65 21.89 4.26 -7.79
C ASP A 65 20.82 5.36 -7.68
N MET A 66 19.94 5.25 -6.69
CA MET A 66 18.89 6.25 -6.48
C MET A 66 19.46 7.64 -6.14
N ALA A 67 20.48 7.70 -5.29
CA ALA A 67 21.13 8.97 -4.95
C ALA A 67 21.74 9.66 -6.19
N ARG A 68 22.33 8.90 -7.10
CA ARG A 68 22.87 9.40 -8.37
C ARG A 68 21.78 9.99 -9.26
N GLU A 69 20.65 9.29 -9.38
CA GLU A 69 19.50 9.78 -10.14
C GLU A 69 18.91 11.05 -9.52
N LEU A 70 18.80 11.09 -8.18
CA LEU A 70 18.27 12.27 -7.48
C LEU A 70 19.21 13.48 -7.57
N ALA A 71 20.51 13.27 -7.62
CA ALA A 71 21.49 14.36 -7.77
C ALA A 71 21.25 15.20 -9.05
N ALA A 72 20.70 14.60 -10.10
CA ALA A 72 20.36 15.28 -11.33
C ALA A 72 19.24 16.34 -11.18
N PHE A 73 18.50 16.33 -10.08
CA PHE A 73 17.45 17.33 -9.80
C PHE A 73 18.03 18.65 -9.24
N GLY A 74 19.30 18.67 -8.84
CA GLY A 74 19.95 19.88 -8.32
C GLY A 74 19.28 20.43 -7.06
N VAL A 75 19.15 21.76 -7.00
CA VAL A 75 18.43 22.43 -5.92
C VAL A 75 16.94 22.02 -5.97
N GLY A 76 16.47 21.36 -4.91
CA GLY A 76 15.12 20.81 -4.85
C GLY A 76 15.06 19.30 -5.09
N ALA A 77 16.21 18.62 -5.11
CA ALA A 77 16.24 17.16 -5.02
C ALA A 77 15.53 16.67 -3.74
N PRO A 78 14.71 15.62 -3.80
CA PRO A 78 14.08 15.07 -2.61
C PRO A 78 15.13 14.51 -1.64
N GLN A 79 14.83 14.57 -0.35
CA GLN A 79 15.64 13.87 0.65
C GLN A 79 15.44 12.37 0.48
N LEU A 80 16.54 11.62 0.35
CA LEU A 80 16.53 10.18 0.25
C LEU A 80 16.71 9.53 1.64
N LEU A 81 15.73 8.71 2.04
CA LEU A 81 15.82 7.82 3.18
C LEU A 81 16.03 6.39 2.67
N THR A 82 16.84 5.60 3.38
CA THR A 82 17.15 4.23 2.94
C THR A 82 17.12 3.25 4.10
N GLY A 83 16.81 2.01 3.79
CA GLY A 83 16.76 0.92 4.75
C GLY A 83 15.35 0.49 5.12
N PRO A 84 15.24 -0.58 5.94
CA PRO A 84 13.95 -1.21 6.25
C PRO A 84 12.98 -0.29 6.99
N GLY A 85 13.48 0.65 7.81
CA GLY A 85 12.66 1.63 8.55
C GLY A 85 12.24 2.86 7.73
N ALA A 86 12.79 3.10 6.55
CA ALA A 86 12.58 4.32 5.80
C ALA A 86 11.10 4.59 5.45
N ALA A 87 10.33 3.56 5.12
CA ALA A 87 8.89 3.72 4.87
C ALA A 87 8.11 4.06 6.15
N THR A 88 8.53 3.54 7.30
CA THR A 88 7.95 3.83 8.62
C THR A 88 8.18 5.28 9.01
N GLU A 89 9.38 5.81 8.75
CA GLU A 89 9.69 7.23 8.97
C GLU A 89 8.82 8.14 8.10
N LEU A 90 8.63 7.79 6.81
CA LEU A 90 7.74 8.55 5.93
C LEU A 90 6.27 8.51 6.38
N ALA A 91 5.82 7.37 6.93
CA ALA A 91 4.44 7.21 7.39
C ALA A 91 4.09 8.15 8.56
N ALA A 92 5.08 8.59 9.33
CA ALA A 92 4.92 9.51 10.46
C ALA A 92 5.02 11.00 10.07
N LEU A 93 5.40 11.32 8.82
CA LEU A 93 5.54 12.70 8.37
C LEU A 93 4.24 13.51 8.55
N ASP A 94 4.40 14.83 8.61
CA ASP A 94 3.25 15.73 8.59
C ASP A 94 2.59 15.70 7.21
N CYS A 95 1.42 15.05 7.13
CA CYS A 95 0.60 14.91 5.93
C CYS A 95 -0.86 14.67 6.31
N ASP A 96 -1.77 14.77 5.35
CA ASP A 96 -3.19 14.51 5.58
C ASP A 96 -3.54 13.03 5.46
N VAL A 97 -2.90 12.33 4.50
CA VAL A 97 -3.21 10.93 4.21
C VAL A 97 -1.93 10.16 3.92
N VAL A 98 -1.79 9.02 4.57
CA VAL A 98 -0.83 7.98 4.20
C VAL A 98 -1.57 6.89 3.42
N VAL A 99 -1.15 6.62 2.19
CA VAL A 99 -1.61 5.47 1.41
C VAL A 99 -0.60 4.34 1.60
N ASN A 100 -0.99 3.27 2.28
CA ASN A 100 -0.13 2.11 2.46
C ASN A 100 -0.49 1.00 1.45
N ALA A 101 0.33 0.88 0.40
CA ALA A 101 0.27 -0.13 -0.64
C ALA A 101 1.49 -1.08 -0.63
N ILE A 102 2.20 -1.17 0.50
CA ILE A 102 3.28 -2.14 0.69
C ILE A 102 2.66 -3.53 0.86
N THR A 103 3.20 -4.52 0.17
CA THR A 103 2.71 -5.90 0.22
C THR A 103 3.24 -6.66 1.44
N GLY A 104 2.39 -7.46 2.08
CA GLY A 104 2.77 -8.40 3.14
C GLY A 104 3.08 -7.73 4.48
N ALA A 105 3.79 -8.45 5.36
CA ALA A 105 4.08 -8.03 6.73
C ALA A 105 4.87 -6.72 6.85
N ALA A 106 5.67 -6.37 5.83
CA ALA A 106 6.46 -5.15 5.80
C ALA A 106 5.62 -3.86 5.87
N GLY A 107 4.32 -3.95 5.58
CA GLY A 107 3.40 -2.81 5.72
C GLY A 107 2.91 -2.55 7.14
N LEU A 108 3.16 -3.46 8.12
CA LEU A 108 2.61 -3.32 9.48
C LEU A 108 3.23 -2.16 10.25
N GLU A 109 4.55 -2.04 10.30
CA GLU A 109 5.22 -0.94 11.01
C GLU A 109 4.83 0.43 10.46
N PRO A 110 4.84 0.68 9.13
CA PRO A 110 4.31 1.92 8.57
C PRO A 110 2.83 2.17 8.88
N THR A 111 2.00 1.12 8.95
CA THR A 111 0.59 1.22 9.39
C THR A 111 0.49 1.78 10.80
N LEU A 112 1.23 1.20 11.75
CA LEU A 112 1.24 1.65 13.15
C LEU A 112 1.81 3.06 13.28
N ALA A 113 2.86 3.39 12.54
CA ALA A 113 3.45 4.73 12.55
C ALA A 113 2.49 5.81 12.04
N ALA A 114 1.77 5.54 10.95
CA ALA A 114 0.77 6.46 10.41
C ALA A 114 -0.39 6.71 11.40
N LEU A 115 -0.91 5.63 12.00
CA LEU A 115 -1.99 5.70 12.98
C LEU A 115 -1.54 6.43 14.27
N GLY A 116 -0.35 6.07 14.78
CA GLY A 116 0.21 6.72 15.97
C GLY A 116 0.54 8.19 15.78
N ALA A 117 0.87 8.61 14.55
CA ALA A 117 1.06 10.01 14.19
C ALA A 117 -0.27 10.77 13.93
N GLY A 118 -1.42 10.12 14.09
CA GLY A 118 -2.73 10.74 13.87
C GLY A 118 -3.10 10.98 12.40
N ARG A 119 -2.43 10.31 11.44
CA ARG A 119 -2.68 10.49 10.01
C ARG A 119 -3.88 9.66 9.56
N THR A 120 -4.67 10.15 8.61
CA THR A 120 -5.63 9.29 7.93
C THR A 120 -4.86 8.23 7.15
N LEU A 121 -5.16 6.96 7.41
CA LEU A 121 -4.52 5.82 6.75
C LEU A 121 -5.45 5.20 5.72
N ALA A 122 -5.14 5.39 4.43
CA ALA A 122 -5.76 4.69 3.32
C ALA A 122 -5.03 3.34 3.11
N LEU A 123 -5.60 2.27 3.65
CA LEU A 123 -4.94 0.97 3.77
C LEU A 123 -5.35 0.03 2.64
N ALA A 124 -4.41 -0.28 1.76
CA ALA A 124 -4.52 -1.34 0.76
C ALA A 124 -3.87 -2.65 1.22
N ASN A 125 -2.97 -2.58 2.19
CA ASN A 125 -2.29 -3.72 2.80
C ASN A 125 -3.18 -4.39 3.87
N LYS A 126 -4.00 -5.36 3.46
CA LYS A 126 -4.86 -6.11 4.39
C LYS A 126 -4.06 -6.98 5.36
N GLU A 127 -2.86 -7.37 4.99
CA GLU A 127 -1.96 -8.19 5.80
C GLU A 127 -1.62 -7.49 7.13
N SER A 128 -1.53 -6.17 7.13
CA SER A 128 -1.35 -5.39 8.36
C SER A 128 -2.51 -5.58 9.37
N LEU A 129 -3.75 -5.70 8.88
CA LEU A 129 -4.89 -6.00 9.74
C LEU A 129 -4.91 -7.44 10.21
N VAL A 130 -4.53 -8.40 9.33
CA VAL A 130 -4.48 -9.82 9.66
C VAL A 130 -3.41 -10.11 10.71
N ILE A 131 -2.21 -9.57 10.52
CA ILE A 131 -1.05 -9.80 11.39
C ILE A 131 -1.14 -8.96 12.66
N GLY A 132 -1.44 -7.65 12.51
CA GLY A 132 -1.48 -6.69 13.62
C GLY A 132 -2.74 -6.80 14.47
N GLY A 133 -3.87 -7.25 13.90
CA GLY A 133 -5.12 -7.46 14.61
C GLY A 133 -5.46 -6.27 15.51
N ARG A 134 -5.56 -6.51 16.82
CA ARG A 134 -5.87 -5.49 17.81
C ARG A 134 -4.82 -4.39 17.93
N LEU A 135 -3.55 -4.64 17.63
CA LEU A 135 -2.52 -3.60 17.61
C LEU A 135 -2.88 -2.46 16.67
N VAL A 136 -3.49 -2.80 15.53
CA VAL A 136 -3.92 -1.81 14.53
C VAL A 136 -5.29 -1.22 14.87
N THR A 137 -6.27 -2.08 15.20
CA THR A 137 -7.66 -1.64 15.42
C THR A 137 -7.85 -0.83 16.70
N ASP A 138 -7.10 -1.15 17.77
CA ASP A 138 -7.19 -0.42 19.03
C ASP A 138 -6.42 0.92 18.97
N LEU A 139 -5.40 1.02 18.08
CA LEU A 139 -4.67 2.27 17.86
C LEU A 139 -5.42 3.26 16.97
N ALA A 140 -6.23 2.75 16.03
CA ALA A 140 -6.94 3.58 15.07
C ALA A 140 -8.07 4.37 15.74
N ALA A 141 -8.03 5.70 15.61
CA ALA A 141 -9.15 6.54 15.98
C ALA A 141 -10.35 6.34 15.03
N PRO A 142 -11.58 6.70 15.42
CA PRO A 142 -12.74 6.67 14.54
C PRO A 142 -12.46 7.37 13.20
N GLU A 143 -12.82 6.74 12.09
CA GLU A 143 -12.65 7.24 10.71
C GLU A 143 -11.20 7.46 10.25
N GLN A 144 -10.20 7.18 11.07
CA GLN A 144 -8.80 7.31 10.72
C GLN A 144 -8.36 6.26 9.70
N LEU A 145 -8.93 5.05 9.76
CA LEU A 145 -8.63 3.94 8.86
C LEU A 145 -9.63 3.90 7.69
N VAL A 146 -9.11 4.08 6.47
CA VAL A 146 -9.89 4.06 5.23
C VAL A 146 -9.51 2.83 4.42
N ALA A 147 -10.49 1.98 4.09
CA ALA A 147 -10.26 0.79 3.30
C ALA A 147 -10.03 1.13 1.82
N VAL A 148 -8.90 0.68 1.28
CA VAL A 148 -8.57 0.72 -0.16
C VAL A 148 -8.66 -0.68 -0.78
N ASP A 149 -8.33 -1.72 0.01
CA ASP A 149 -8.57 -3.12 -0.39
C ASP A 149 -10.01 -3.30 -0.87
N SER A 150 -10.21 -3.98 -1.99
CA SER A 150 -11.49 -4.01 -2.71
C SER A 150 -12.63 -4.59 -1.88
N GLU A 151 -12.39 -5.66 -1.17
CA GLU A 151 -13.41 -6.35 -0.37
C GLU A 151 -13.83 -5.51 0.84
N HIS A 152 -12.86 -4.94 1.56
CA HIS A 152 -13.14 -4.06 2.69
C HIS A 152 -13.78 -2.74 2.24
N SER A 153 -13.35 -2.19 1.12
CA SER A 153 -13.95 -0.98 0.53
C SER A 153 -15.40 -1.22 0.11
N ALA A 154 -15.69 -2.38 -0.49
CA ALA A 154 -17.06 -2.75 -0.86
C ALA A 154 -17.98 -2.81 0.37
N PHE A 155 -17.54 -3.43 1.47
CA PHE A 155 -18.30 -3.41 2.72
C PHE A 155 -18.49 -2.00 3.27
N ALA A 156 -17.42 -1.22 3.34
CA ALA A 156 -17.48 0.15 3.86
C ALA A 156 -18.46 1.02 3.05
N GLN A 157 -18.49 0.87 1.73
CA GLN A 157 -19.40 1.60 0.86
C GLN A 157 -20.84 1.10 0.99
N ALA A 158 -21.07 -0.21 1.01
CA ALA A 158 -22.40 -0.79 1.17
C ALA A 158 -23.04 -0.41 2.51
N LEU A 159 -22.26 -0.42 3.60
CA LEU A 159 -22.72 -0.06 4.93
C LEU A 159 -23.10 1.43 5.08
N ARG A 160 -22.61 2.30 4.21
CA ARG A 160 -23.02 3.72 4.18
C ARG A 160 -24.44 3.92 3.62
N GLY A 161 -24.98 2.94 2.93
CA GLY A 161 -26.32 3.01 2.32
C GLY A 161 -27.48 2.80 3.31
N GLY A 162 -27.20 2.45 4.58
CA GLY A 162 -28.22 2.16 5.59
C GLY A 162 -27.70 2.32 7.01
N ARG A 163 -28.53 1.91 7.97
CA ARG A 163 -28.20 1.93 9.40
C ARG A 163 -27.67 0.55 9.83
N ARG A 164 -26.78 0.53 10.83
CA ARG A 164 -26.16 -0.72 11.31
C ARG A 164 -27.18 -1.79 11.73
N HIS A 165 -28.30 -1.41 12.31
CA HIS A 165 -29.34 -2.35 12.74
C HIS A 165 -30.18 -2.93 11.59
N GLU A 166 -30.10 -2.36 10.39
CA GLU A 166 -30.75 -2.84 9.17
C GLU A 166 -29.91 -3.93 8.47
N VAL A 167 -28.67 -4.15 8.91
CA VAL A 167 -27.77 -5.16 8.34
C VAL A 167 -28.11 -6.53 8.88
N ALA A 168 -28.73 -7.37 8.05
CA ALA A 168 -29.07 -8.74 8.43
C ALA A 168 -27.85 -9.67 8.35
N ARG A 169 -26.94 -9.45 7.40
CA ARG A 169 -25.77 -10.33 7.16
C ARG A 169 -24.71 -9.60 6.34
N LEU A 170 -23.45 -9.88 6.66
CA LEU A 170 -22.30 -9.55 5.81
C LEU A 170 -21.86 -10.79 5.04
N ILE A 171 -21.71 -10.67 3.72
CA ILE A 171 -21.27 -11.75 2.83
C ILE A 171 -19.95 -11.32 2.19
N LEU A 172 -18.85 -11.90 2.67
CA LEU A 172 -17.52 -11.69 2.09
C LEU A 172 -17.36 -12.61 0.88
N THR A 173 -17.15 -12.01 -0.29
CA THR A 173 -16.88 -12.76 -1.54
C THR A 173 -15.38 -12.93 -1.73
N ALA A 174 -14.98 -14.06 -2.29
CA ALA A 174 -13.61 -14.35 -2.67
C ALA A 174 -13.58 -15.22 -3.93
N SER A 175 -12.49 -15.19 -4.69
CA SER A 175 -12.33 -16.03 -5.89
C SER A 175 -12.27 -17.51 -5.55
N GLY A 176 -11.73 -17.85 -4.37
CA GLY A 176 -11.43 -19.21 -3.94
C GLY A 176 -10.07 -19.73 -4.43
N GLY A 177 -9.34 -18.93 -5.21
CA GLY A 177 -8.01 -19.27 -5.70
C GLY A 177 -7.99 -20.44 -6.71
N PRO A 178 -6.77 -20.92 -7.08
CA PRO A 178 -6.59 -21.97 -8.08
C PRO A 178 -7.13 -23.33 -7.64
N PHE A 179 -7.25 -23.57 -6.34
CA PHE A 179 -7.67 -24.87 -5.78
C PHE A 179 -9.13 -24.92 -5.35
N ARG A 180 -9.93 -23.97 -5.80
CA ARG A 180 -11.36 -23.95 -5.50
C ARG A 180 -12.04 -25.27 -5.94
N GLY A 181 -12.67 -25.97 -4.99
CA GLY A 181 -13.34 -27.23 -5.24
C GLY A 181 -12.44 -28.47 -5.14
N CYS A 182 -11.13 -28.30 -4.92
CA CYS A 182 -10.23 -29.42 -4.69
C CYS A 182 -10.43 -30.00 -3.28
N SER A 183 -10.38 -31.33 -3.18
CA SER A 183 -10.33 -32.00 -1.88
C SER A 183 -8.93 -31.91 -1.28
N ARG A 184 -8.82 -32.11 0.05
CA ARG A 184 -7.51 -32.15 0.73
C ARG A 184 -6.58 -33.22 0.12
N ALA A 185 -7.12 -34.36 -0.28
CA ALA A 185 -6.34 -35.44 -0.92
C ALA A 185 -5.78 -34.99 -2.29
N GLY A 186 -6.52 -34.19 -3.04
CA GLY A 186 -6.08 -33.64 -4.33
C GLY A 186 -5.04 -32.52 -4.21
N LEU A 187 -4.71 -32.08 -2.99
CA LEU A 187 -3.71 -31.01 -2.76
C LEU A 187 -2.34 -31.55 -2.30
N VAL A 188 -2.16 -32.88 -2.21
CA VAL A 188 -0.93 -33.48 -1.65
C VAL A 188 0.30 -33.20 -2.51
N ASP A 189 0.13 -33.22 -3.82
CA ASP A 189 1.23 -33.13 -4.79
C ASP A 189 1.23 -31.80 -5.56
N VAL A 190 0.47 -30.77 -5.11
CA VAL A 190 0.43 -29.49 -5.80
C VAL A 190 1.76 -28.74 -5.72
N THR A 191 2.14 -28.14 -6.83
CA THR A 191 3.38 -27.39 -6.97
C THR A 191 3.18 -25.89 -6.63
N PRO A 192 4.25 -25.15 -6.30
CA PRO A 192 4.18 -23.69 -6.14
C PRO A 192 3.66 -22.99 -7.40
N GLU A 193 4.00 -23.48 -8.58
CA GLU A 193 3.55 -22.96 -9.87
C GLU A 193 2.03 -23.07 -10.02
N GLU A 194 1.46 -24.19 -9.65
CA GLU A 194 -0.01 -24.41 -9.63
C GLU A 194 -0.69 -23.50 -8.60
N ALA A 195 -0.08 -23.30 -7.43
CA ALA A 195 -0.58 -22.37 -6.41
C ALA A 195 -0.60 -20.92 -6.90
N MET A 196 0.35 -20.55 -7.77
CA MET A 196 0.43 -19.22 -8.38
C MET A 196 -0.47 -19.03 -9.59
N ALA A 197 -1.06 -20.09 -10.14
CA ALA A 197 -1.93 -20.07 -11.31
C ALA A 197 -3.35 -19.58 -10.93
N HIS A 198 -3.47 -18.33 -10.50
CA HIS A 198 -4.77 -17.77 -10.11
C HIS A 198 -5.72 -17.69 -11.33
N PRO A 199 -6.98 -18.18 -11.20
CA PRO A 199 -7.90 -18.34 -12.35
C PRO A 199 -8.33 -17.00 -12.97
N THR A 200 -8.26 -15.89 -12.21
CA THR A 200 -8.81 -14.58 -12.62
C THR A 200 -7.78 -13.48 -12.65
N TRP A 201 -6.82 -13.48 -11.71
CA TRP A 201 -5.91 -12.36 -11.49
C TRP A 201 -4.46 -12.71 -11.78
N LYS A 202 -3.73 -11.83 -12.44
CA LYS A 202 -2.27 -11.88 -12.55
C LYS A 202 -1.69 -10.98 -11.46
N MET A 203 -1.29 -11.58 -10.36
CA MET A 203 -0.72 -10.88 -9.20
C MET A 203 0.73 -11.30 -8.98
N GLY A 204 1.48 -10.53 -8.17
CA GLY A 204 2.83 -10.92 -7.77
C GLY A 204 2.82 -12.17 -6.90
N ARG A 205 3.97 -12.89 -6.84
CA ARG A 205 4.12 -14.17 -6.12
C ARG A 205 3.66 -14.11 -4.66
N VAL A 206 3.92 -13.01 -3.97
CA VAL A 206 3.60 -12.83 -2.55
C VAL A 206 2.08 -12.71 -2.28
N ILE A 207 1.31 -12.20 -3.26
CA ILE A 207 -0.13 -11.98 -3.08
C ILE A 207 -0.95 -13.16 -3.58
N THR A 208 -0.42 -13.92 -4.53
CA THR A 208 -1.17 -15.00 -5.20
C THR A 208 -1.29 -16.26 -4.35
N ILE A 209 -0.35 -16.50 -3.46
CA ILE A 209 -0.27 -17.70 -2.60
C ILE A 209 -1.00 -17.47 -1.29
#